data_8859ba1a3f4f86079be0ede950eb8fd6
#
_entry.id   8859ba1a3f4f86079be0ede950eb8fd6
#
_cell.length_a   1.000
_cell.length_b   1.000
_cell.length_c   1.000
_cell.angle_alpha   90.00
_cell.angle_beta   90.00
_cell.angle_gamma   90.00
#
_symmetry.space_group_name_H-M   'P 1'
#
loop_
_entity.id
_entity.type
_entity.pdbx_description
1 polymer ?
#
loop_
_entity_poly.entity_id
_entity_poly.type
_entity_poly.pdbx_seq_one_letter_code
_entity_poly.pdbx_strand_id
1 'polypeptide(L)'
;MAHRRVIDCSWDENTKLASVTLSSKWGTFTGYAKPHDEDMDVANKWIGWHIAEYKCRIALQQARMNAMRERYYGLLSYADQLYHSYEYNDALRYAKRDWHDARDKYHNLKHNFQAFCKDQIESRRKFLEDLGKMNM
;
A
#
# COMPACT_ATOMS: atom_id res chain seq x y z
N MET A 1 14.03 -8.20 8.37
CA MET A 1 12.60 -7.95 8.10
C MET A 1 12.29 -6.46 8.27
N ALA A 2 11.66 -5.85 7.28
CA ALA A 2 11.29 -4.45 7.39
C ALA A 2 10.07 -4.32 8.29
N HIS A 3 10.23 -3.65 9.44
CA HIS A 3 9.11 -3.38 10.33
C HIS A 3 8.46 -2.06 9.93
N ARG A 4 7.16 -2.08 9.75
CA ARG A 4 6.38 -0.86 9.58
C ARG A 4 5.68 -0.55 10.89
N ARG A 5 5.58 0.73 11.20
CA ARG A 5 4.98 1.19 12.43
C ARG A 5 4.06 2.37 12.13
N VAL A 6 2.85 2.32 12.63
CA VAL A 6 1.95 3.47 12.60
C VAL A 6 2.46 4.48 13.62
N ILE A 7 2.78 5.69 13.16
CA ILE A 7 3.27 6.75 14.04
C ILE A 7 2.28 7.90 14.18
N ASP A 8 1.25 7.96 13.33
CA ASP A 8 0.23 8.98 13.44
C ASP A 8 -1.04 8.53 12.70
N CYS A 9 -2.19 8.90 13.28
CA CYS A 9 -3.51 8.72 12.66
C CYS A 9 -4.34 9.96 12.97
N SER A 10 -5.08 10.46 11.98
CA SER A 10 -6.00 11.57 12.21
C SER A 10 -7.32 11.37 11.48
N TRP A 11 -8.37 12.05 11.97
CA TRP A 11 -9.69 12.04 11.38
C TRP A 11 -10.35 13.38 11.61
N ASP A 12 -10.86 14.00 10.55
CA ASP A 12 -11.64 15.22 10.62
C ASP A 12 -13.11 14.89 10.42
N GLU A 13 -13.91 15.10 11.46
CA GLU A 13 -15.34 14.76 11.44
C GLU A 13 -16.12 15.59 10.41
N ASN A 14 -15.70 16.81 10.17
CA ASN A 14 -16.41 17.72 9.25
C ASN A 14 -16.12 17.38 7.79
N THR A 15 -14.87 17.17 7.44
CA THR A 15 -14.45 16.89 6.06
C THR A 15 -14.40 15.39 5.76
N LYS A 16 -14.44 14.54 6.79
CA LYS A 16 -14.27 13.09 6.68
C LYS A 16 -12.90 12.71 6.13
N LEU A 17 -11.91 13.59 6.30
CA LEU A 17 -10.53 13.34 5.89
C LEU A 17 -9.83 12.48 6.93
N ALA A 18 -9.31 11.34 6.48
CA ALA A 18 -8.49 10.45 7.30
C ALA A 18 -7.05 10.53 6.84
N SER A 19 -6.11 10.42 7.77
CA SER A 19 -4.69 10.27 7.44
C SER A 19 -4.04 9.23 8.33
N VAL A 20 -3.07 8.51 7.77
CA VAL A 20 -2.25 7.54 8.49
C VAL A 20 -0.81 7.73 8.02
N THR A 21 0.11 7.76 8.98
CA THR A 21 1.54 7.85 8.69
C THR A 21 2.21 6.57 9.19
N LEU A 22 2.95 5.91 8.30
CA LEU A 22 3.73 4.72 8.62
C LEU A 22 5.22 5.03 8.51
N SER A 23 5.99 4.50 9.45
CA SER A 23 7.46 4.55 9.39
C SER A 23 8.00 3.16 9.14
N SER A 24 9.03 3.07 8.32
CA SER A 24 9.68 1.81 7.97
C SER A 24 11.13 2.05 7.61
N LYS A 25 11.87 0.98 7.45
CA LYS A 25 13.22 1.00 6.92
C LYS A 25 13.31 1.67 5.52
N TRP A 26 12.21 1.68 4.77
CA TRP A 26 12.15 2.24 3.41
C TRP A 26 11.75 3.72 3.39
N GLY A 27 11.45 4.28 4.55
CA GLY A 27 11.06 5.67 4.71
C GLY A 27 9.78 5.83 5.51
N THR A 28 9.34 7.07 5.61
CA THR A 28 8.11 7.45 6.28
C THR A 28 7.10 7.91 5.22
N PHE A 29 5.89 7.35 5.27
CA PHE A 29 4.86 7.60 4.27
C PHE A 29 3.56 7.98 4.94
N THR A 30 2.86 8.95 4.36
CA THR A 30 1.54 9.39 4.83
C THR A 30 0.52 9.16 3.72
N GLY A 31 -0.56 8.49 4.06
CA GLY A 31 -1.70 8.29 3.19
C GLY A 31 -2.88 9.09 3.65
N TYR A 32 -3.68 9.56 2.72
CA TYR A 32 -4.89 10.34 2.98
C TYR A 32 -6.08 9.67 2.31
N ALA A 33 -7.22 9.72 2.96
CA ALA A 33 -8.47 9.25 2.38
C ALA A 33 -9.55 10.28 2.64
N LYS A 34 -10.20 10.72 1.55
CA LYS A 34 -11.34 11.63 1.61
C LYS A 34 -12.42 11.06 0.70
N PRO A 35 -13.66 10.90 1.18
CA PRO A 35 -14.73 10.39 0.33
C PRO A 35 -15.09 11.39 -0.75
N HIS A 36 -15.56 10.89 -1.89
CA HIS A 36 -16.22 11.75 -2.88
C HIS A 36 -17.51 12.31 -2.29
N ASP A 37 -17.98 13.45 -2.80
CA ASP A 37 -19.19 14.10 -2.29
C ASP A 37 -20.38 13.14 -2.27
N GLU A 38 -20.49 12.29 -3.29
CA GLU A 38 -21.57 11.29 -3.39
C GLU A 38 -21.46 10.17 -2.35
N ASP A 39 -20.29 9.99 -1.74
CA ASP A 39 -20.04 8.94 -0.75
C ASP A 39 -19.95 9.46 0.68
N MET A 40 -20.22 10.75 0.92
CA MET A 40 -20.14 11.35 2.26
C MET A 40 -21.09 10.70 3.24
N ASP A 41 -22.23 10.22 2.79
CA ASP A 41 -23.25 9.55 3.61
C ASP A 41 -22.79 8.18 4.10
N VAL A 42 -21.91 7.50 3.36
CA VAL A 42 -21.40 6.17 3.71
C VAL A 42 -20.01 6.23 4.35
N ALA A 43 -19.39 7.41 4.39
CA ALA A 43 -18.05 7.59 4.94
C ALA A 43 -18.06 7.40 6.45
N ASN A 44 -17.09 6.65 6.97
CA ASN A 44 -16.85 6.55 8.40
C ASN A 44 -15.35 6.47 8.68
N LYS A 45 -15.02 6.76 9.95
CA LYS A 45 -13.66 6.80 10.45
C LYS A 45 -12.88 5.52 10.19
N TRP A 46 -13.51 4.36 10.43
CA TRP A 46 -12.87 3.06 10.26
C TRP A 46 -12.47 2.82 8.80
N ILE A 47 -13.40 3.03 7.87
CA ILE A 47 -13.13 2.87 6.43
C ILE A 47 -12.07 3.87 5.98
N GLY A 48 -12.18 5.14 6.41
CA GLY A 48 -11.22 6.18 6.07
C GLY A 48 -9.80 5.82 6.50
N TRP A 49 -9.64 5.36 7.72
CA TRP A 49 -8.33 4.95 8.23
C TRP A 49 -7.76 3.75 7.48
N HIS A 50 -8.58 2.75 7.16
CA HIS A 50 -8.13 1.59 6.41
C HIS A 50 -7.68 1.97 4.99
N ILE A 51 -8.42 2.85 4.33
CA ILE A 51 -8.04 3.34 3.00
C ILE A 51 -6.71 4.11 3.08
N ALA A 52 -6.59 5.01 4.06
CA ALA A 52 -5.36 5.78 4.27
C ALA A 52 -4.16 4.86 4.56
N GLU A 53 -4.36 3.84 5.39
CA GLU A 53 -3.30 2.85 5.67
C GLU A 53 -2.90 2.07 4.44
N TYR A 54 -3.87 1.62 3.61
CA TYR A 54 -3.55 0.95 2.35
C TYR A 54 -2.68 1.83 1.45
N LYS A 55 -3.01 3.11 1.33
CA LYS A 55 -2.24 4.04 0.52
C LYS A 55 -0.81 4.19 1.02
N CYS A 56 -0.62 4.25 2.35
CA CYS A 56 0.71 4.24 2.96
C CYS A 56 1.47 2.96 2.63
N ARG A 57 0.82 1.81 2.78
CA ARG A 57 1.44 0.51 2.53
C ARG A 57 1.83 0.35 1.08
N ILE A 58 1.00 0.85 0.16
CA ILE A 58 1.30 0.82 -1.28
C ILE A 58 2.53 1.69 -1.57
N ALA A 59 2.61 2.90 -1.01
CA ALA A 59 3.76 3.78 -1.20
C ALA A 59 5.04 3.15 -0.63
N LEU A 60 4.95 2.55 0.55
CA LEU A 60 6.07 1.86 1.19
C LEU A 60 6.54 0.68 0.34
N GLN A 61 5.61 -0.13 -0.16
CA GLN A 61 5.92 -1.31 -0.97
C GLN A 61 6.51 -0.89 -2.32
N GLN A 62 6.06 0.22 -2.89
CA GLN A 62 6.63 0.78 -4.11
C GLN A 62 8.09 1.21 -3.88
N ALA A 63 8.37 1.87 -2.75
CA ALA A 63 9.73 2.28 -2.39
C ALA A 63 10.63 1.05 -2.23
N ARG A 64 10.13 -0.01 -1.59
CA ARG A 64 10.86 -1.27 -1.45
C ARG A 64 11.14 -1.90 -2.81
N MET A 65 10.13 -1.98 -3.67
CA MET A 65 10.28 -2.53 -5.02
C MET A 65 11.33 -1.77 -5.82
N ASN A 66 11.30 -0.45 -5.77
CA ASN A 66 12.26 0.40 -6.47
C ASN A 66 13.68 0.19 -5.94
N ALA A 67 13.84 0.08 -4.61
CA ALA A 67 15.14 -0.17 -3.99
C ALA A 67 15.72 -1.53 -4.41
N MET A 68 14.87 -2.57 -4.45
CA MET A 68 15.28 -3.90 -4.88
C MET A 68 15.68 -3.91 -6.36
N ARG A 69 14.94 -3.18 -7.20
CA ARG A 69 15.25 -3.03 -8.63
C ARG A 69 16.59 -2.33 -8.83
N GLU A 70 16.82 -1.23 -8.11
CA GLU A 70 18.07 -0.48 -8.19
C GLU A 70 19.26 -1.33 -7.76
N ARG A 71 19.08 -2.13 -6.70
CA ARG A 71 20.12 -3.07 -6.26
C ARG A 71 20.46 -4.08 -7.35
N TYR A 72 19.45 -4.66 -8.01
CA TYR A 72 19.66 -5.62 -9.09
C TYR A 72 20.41 -4.98 -10.25
N TYR A 73 19.97 -3.81 -10.74
CA TYR A 73 20.65 -3.14 -11.84
C TYR A 73 22.04 -2.65 -11.46
N GLY A 74 22.23 -2.24 -10.20
CA GLY A 74 23.55 -1.88 -9.69
C GLY A 74 24.52 -3.06 -9.76
N LEU A 75 24.08 -4.24 -9.33
CA LEU A 75 24.89 -5.46 -9.45
C LEU A 75 25.14 -5.85 -10.91
N LEU A 76 24.11 -5.72 -11.75
CA LEU A 76 24.21 -6.06 -13.17
C LEU A 76 25.24 -5.23 -13.90
N SER A 77 25.51 -4.00 -13.46
CA SER A 77 26.50 -3.12 -14.07
C SER A 77 27.93 -3.67 -13.99
N TYR A 78 28.19 -4.64 -13.11
CA TYR A 78 29.49 -5.29 -12.95
C TYR A 78 29.59 -6.61 -13.71
N ALA A 79 28.61 -6.96 -14.53
CA ALA A 79 28.55 -8.27 -15.21
C ALA A 79 29.80 -8.56 -16.04
N ASP A 80 30.33 -7.56 -16.79
CA ASP A 80 31.51 -7.75 -17.63
C ASP A 80 32.77 -8.10 -16.83
N GLN A 81 32.81 -7.68 -15.55
CA GLN A 81 33.98 -7.87 -14.71
C GLN A 81 33.89 -9.10 -13.82
N LEU A 82 32.66 -9.48 -13.41
CA LEU A 82 32.45 -10.45 -12.33
C LEU A 82 31.57 -11.64 -12.72
N TYR A 83 31.18 -11.77 -13.98
CA TYR A 83 30.19 -12.79 -14.35
C TYR A 83 30.67 -14.25 -14.16
N HIS A 84 31.98 -14.48 -13.99
CA HIS A 84 32.53 -15.80 -13.68
C HIS A 84 32.56 -16.10 -12.17
N SER A 85 32.29 -15.11 -11.33
CA SER A 85 32.30 -15.28 -9.88
C SER A 85 31.02 -15.97 -9.40
N TYR A 86 31.17 -17.02 -8.60
CA TYR A 86 30.05 -17.73 -7.98
C TYR A 86 29.27 -16.79 -7.06
N GLU A 87 29.99 -16.06 -6.22
CA GLU A 87 29.38 -15.14 -5.25
C GLU A 87 28.60 -14.04 -5.96
N TYR A 88 29.15 -13.51 -7.05
CA TYR A 88 28.47 -12.49 -7.83
C TYR A 88 27.21 -13.02 -8.49
N ASN A 89 27.30 -14.20 -9.11
CA ASN A 89 26.13 -14.79 -9.80
C ASN A 89 25.00 -15.13 -8.81
N ASP A 90 25.34 -15.62 -7.62
CA ASP A 90 24.36 -15.85 -6.55
C ASP A 90 23.76 -14.55 -6.07
N ALA A 91 24.56 -13.52 -5.84
CA ALA A 91 24.06 -12.21 -5.40
C ALA A 91 23.10 -11.61 -6.43
N LEU A 92 23.44 -11.73 -7.71
CA LEU A 92 22.59 -11.25 -8.81
C LEU A 92 21.26 -11.99 -8.87
N ARG A 93 21.30 -13.31 -8.72
CA ARG A 93 20.09 -14.15 -8.72
C ARG A 93 19.18 -13.81 -7.54
N TYR A 94 19.74 -13.65 -6.33
CA TYR A 94 18.97 -13.28 -5.16
C TYR A 94 18.39 -11.87 -5.26
N ALA A 95 19.16 -10.92 -5.78
CA ALA A 95 18.67 -9.55 -5.98
C ALA A 95 17.51 -9.51 -6.97
N LYS A 96 17.58 -10.29 -8.06
CA LYS A 96 16.50 -10.39 -9.04
C LYS A 96 15.24 -10.99 -8.41
N ARG A 97 15.40 -12.06 -7.63
CA ARG A 97 14.29 -12.71 -6.92
C ARG A 97 13.63 -11.74 -5.94
N ASP A 98 14.43 -11.03 -5.14
CA ASP A 98 13.92 -10.07 -4.17
C ASP A 98 13.15 -8.94 -4.85
N TRP A 99 13.64 -8.46 -6.00
CA TRP A 99 12.93 -7.46 -6.79
C TRP A 99 11.58 -7.99 -7.29
N HIS A 100 11.56 -9.19 -7.87
CA HIS A 100 10.33 -9.79 -8.40
C HIS A 100 9.31 -10.06 -7.29
N ASP A 101 9.77 -10.54 -6.12
CA ASP A 101 8.90 -10.76 -4.96
C ASP A 101 8.29 -9.44 -4.47
N ALA A 102 9.10 -8.38 -4.39
CA ALA A 102 8.62 -7.06 -3.99
C ALA A 102 7.62 -6.49 -4.99
N ARG A 103 7.86 -6.69 -6.29
CA ARG A 103 6.95 -6.28 -7.38
C ARG A 103 5.61 -7.01 -7.25
N ASP A 104 5.63 -8.32 -7.03
CA ASP A 104 4.42 -9.11 -6.92
C ASP A 104 3.60 -8.70 -5.69
N LYS A 105 4.27 -8.45 -4.57
CA LYS A 105 3.61 -7.94 -3.35
C LYS A 105 2.99 -6.57 -3.58
N TYR A 106 3.66 -5.70 -4.32
CA TYR A 106 3.14 -4.38 -4.67
C TYR A 106 1.84 -4.49 -5.48
N HIS A 107 1.84 -5.33 -6.53
CA HIS A 107 0.66 -5.51 -7.36
C HIS A 107 -0.49 -6.18 -6.61
N ASN A 108 -0.19 -7.17 -5.78
CA ASN A 108 -1.20 -7.84 -4.95
C ASN A 108 -1.82 -6.87 -3.94
N LEU A 109 -1.00 -6.01 -3.34
CA LEU A 109 -1.49 -5.03 -2.38
C LEU A 109 -2.41 -4.00 -3.05
N LYS A 110 -2.07 -3.54 -4.25
CA LYS A 110 -2.93 -2.63 -5.02
C LYS A 110 -4.25 -3.29 -5.39
N HIS A 111 -4.21 -4.55 -5.80
CA HIS A 111 -5.41 -5.31 -6.13
C HIS A 111 -6.31 -5.46 -4.89
N ASN A 112 -5.73 -5.84 -3.76
CA ASN A 112 -6.46 -5.99 -2.50
C ASN A 112 -7.06 -4.66 -2.04
N PHE A 113 -6.35 -3.57 -2.25
CA PHE A 113 -6.85 -2.23 -1.91
C PHE A 113 -8.10 -1.89 -2.74
N GLN A 114 -8.06 -2.14 -4.04
CA GLN A 114 -9.19 -1.88 -4.94
C GLN A 114 -10.42 -2.70 -4.52
N ALA A 115 -10.22 -3.99 -4.22
CA ALA A 115 -11.28 -4.85 -3.74
C ALA A 115 -11.85 -4.38 -2.40
N PHE A 116 -10.98 -3.99 -1.47
CA PHE A 116 -11.41 -3.46 -0.17
C PHE A 116 -12.30 -2.23 -0.33
N CYS A 117 -11.86 -1.25 -1.12
CA CYS A 117 -12.64 -0.02 -1.33
C CYS A 117 -14.01 -0.31 -1.91
N LYS A 118 -14.05 -1.16 -2.94
CA LYS A 118 -15.30 -1.53 -3.59
C LYS A 118 -16.26 -2.23 -2.62
N ASP A 119 -15.77 -3.26 -1.94
CA ASP A 119 -16.59 -4.09 -1.07
C ASP A 119 -17.11 -3.30 0.14
N GLN A 120 -16.28 -2.48 0.75
CA GLN A 120 -16.66 -1.73 1.95
C GLN A 120 -17.67 -0.64 1.63
N ILE A 121 -17.49 0.09 0.54
CA ILE A 121 -18.41 1.16 0.15
C ILE A 121 -19.75 0.57 -0.30
N GLU A 122 -19.74 -0.47 -1.10
CA GLU A 122 -20.97 -1.13 -1.56
C GLU A 122 -21.74 -1.74 -0.39
N SER A 123 -21.07 -2.42 0.53
CA SER A 123 -21.70 -3.02 1.71
C SER A 123 -22.33 -1.96 2.61
N ARG A 124 -21.63 -0.86 2.82
CA ARG A 124 -22.11 0.25 3.64
C ARG A 124 -23.34 0.91 3.02
N ARG A 125 -23.30 1.14 1.73
CA ARG A 125 -24.40 1.74 0.97
C ARG A 125 -25.64 0.83 1.01
N LYS A 126 -25.45 -0.46 0.79
CA LYS A 126 -26.54 -1.44 0.87
C LYS A 126 -27.18 -1.47 2.27
N PHE A 127 -26.35 -1.44 3.31
CA PHE A 127 -26.85 -1.40 4.69
C PHE A 127 -27.73 -0.18 4.93
N LEU A 128 -27.33 1.00 4.46
CA LEU A 128 -28.13 2.22 4.62
C LEU A 128 -29.41 2.17 3.82
N GLU A 129 -29.40 1.59 2.62
CA GLU A 129 -30.59 1.40 1.81
C GLU A 129 -31.59 0.46 2.52
N ASP A 130 -31.10 -0.65 3.07
CA ASP A 130 -31.94 -1.60 3.79
C ASP A 130 -32.56 -0.98 5.06
N LEU A 131 -31.79 -0.16 5.77
CA LEU A 131 -32.33 0.62 6.92
C LEU A 131 -33.44 1.57 6.48
N GLY A 132 -33.26 2.26 5.36
CA GLY A 132 -34.28 3.15 4.81
C GLY A 132 -35.56 2.41 4.49
N LYS A 133 -35.48 1.21 3.94
CA LYS A 133 -36.64 0.37 3.64
C LYS A 133 -37.36 -0.10 4.90
N MET A 134 -36.62 -0.41 5.96
CA MET A 134 -37.19 -0.85 7.23
C MET A 134 -37.92 0.26 7.95
N ASN A 135 -37.58 1.52 7.69
CA ASN A 135 -38.19 2.69 8.32
C ASN A 135 -39.39 3.24 7.53
N MET A 136 -39.69 2.63 6.40
CA MET A 136 -40.87 2.97 5.60
C MET A 136 -42.05 2.09 6.00
#